data_0b3512860d73213b703660c5bb15d787
#
_entry.id   0b3512860d73213b703660c5bb15d787
#
_cell.length_a   1.000
_cell.length_b   1.000
_cell.length_c   1.000
_cell.angle_alpha   90.00
_cell.angle_beta   90.00
_cell.angle_gamma   90.00
#
_symmetry.space_group_name_H-M   'P 1'
#
loop_
_entity.id
_entity.type
_entity.pdbx_description
1 polymer ?
#
loop_
_entity_poly.entity_id
_entity_poly.type
_entity_poly.pdbx_seq_one_letter_code
_entity_poly.pdbx_strand_id
1 'polypeptide(L)'
;MKTIFLFIPNYVYSSDFLHTEFIGYLVSKFRVVIFAPEGVLVDDKLQLQSPNLVHIKWKIQYPRFWNLFGKFLRYSLIRKYDFEPVIQRNRKKGMRDWRRRALRFFSYLLPAAWLTPDFFSRLEILLVPKSELFLKYAEKYQPAMVITPTPGFTHFDAEAIVLAKKSHLPTAAINFSWDNLHNGGPHFRRVDYLIVWNEIIKNTAIKEYGYPENRVFVSGIMRFDHYFKKQPRELSREEFLKSKNLDPREKLILITTVTKGNYPDEHLVLKDLLEARDKNFFNGFPNILIRMHPKEEVKNFTSFLDAGIRGLCVEKAGKEKIIELGSNIEMDEDDLLNLKHTLKYCDLNINYLSTITLEAFVFDKPVININYPPQYHLGYTFSHYKPLIEMKSVRLVYSFEELINNINIYFKNPNLEYQERQAAFEKYIKFSDGFSYRRNVDFLCSVLYE
;
A
#
# COMPACT_ATOMS: atom_id res chain seq x y z
N MET A 1 -16.09 15.95 -23.61
CA MET A 1 -15.31 15.42 -22.47
C MET A 1 -15.04 13.94 -22.73
N LYS A 2 -13.77 13.49 -22.63
CA LYS A 2 -13.42 12.06 -22.81
C LYS A 2 -13.89 11.24 -21.61
N THR A 3 -14.19 9.96 -21.83
CA THR A 3 -14.61 9.03 -20.77
C THR A 3 -13.42 8.19 -20.30
N ILE A 4 -13.30 7.99 -19.00
CA ILE A 4 -12.34 7.08 -18.38
C ILE A 4 -13.09 5.95 -17.67
N PHE A 5 -12.62 4.72 -17.83
CA PHE A 5 -13.03 3.58 -17.01
C PHE A 5 -12.03 3.41 -15.87
N LEU A 6 -12.50 3.53 -14.65
CA LEU A 6 -11.69 3.35 -13.43
C LEU A 6 -12.13 2.08 -12.71
N PHE A 7 -11.21 1.12 -12.56
CA PHE A 7 -11.47 -0.14 -11.88
C PHE A 7 -10.95 -0.09 -10.45
N ILE A 8 -11.82 -0.30 -9.44
CA ILE A 8 -11.45 -0.30 -8.02
C ILE A 8 -11.78 -1.68 -7.43
N PRO A 9 -10.77 -2.50 -7.11
CA PRO A 9 -10.98 -3.90 -6.73
C PRO A 9 -11.54 -4.13 -5.32
N ASN A 10 -11.29 -3.23 -4.38
CA ASN A 10 -11.76 -3.35 -2.99
C ASN A 10 -11.52 -2.06 -2.19
N TYR A 11 -11.94 -2.04 -0.93
CA TYR A 11 -11.82 -0.89 -0.03
C TYR A 11 -10.38 -0.42 0.27
N VAL A 12 -9.38 -1.28 0.17
CA VAL A 12 -7.98 -0.86 0.36
C VAL A 12 -7.59 0.20 -0.68
N TYR A 13 -8.09 0.05 -1.92
CA TYR A 13 -7.81 1.00 -2.99
C TYR A 13 -8.77 2.19 -2.99
N SER A 14 -9.99 2.03 -2.42
CA SER A 14 -10.95 3.12 -2.37
C SER A 14 -10.44 4.32 -1.58
N SER A 15 -9.69 4.09 -0.50
CA SER A 15 -9.11 5.17 0.30
C SER A 15 -8.27 6.15 -0.53
N ASP A 16 -7.47 5.66 -1.47
CA ASP A 16 -6.61 6.50 -2.29
C ASP A 16 -7.39 7.21 -3.42
N PHE A 17 -8.39 6.53 -3.99
CA PHE A 17 -9.07 7.00 -5.18
C PHE A 17 -10.37 7.75 -4.88
N LEU A 18 -11.09 7.38 -3.83
CA LEU A 18 -12.41 7.91 -3.50
C LEU A 18 -12.42 8.85 -2.29
N HIS A 19 -11.55 8.62 -1.30
CA HIS A 19 -11.47 9.45 -0.08
C HIS A 19 -10.38 10.53 -0.15
N THR A 20 -9.84 10.80 -1.35
CA THR A 20 -8.92 11.89 -1.61
C THR A 20 -9.52 12.86 -2.63
N GLU A 21 -8.87 14.00 -2.85
CA GLU A 21 -9.30 14.97 -3.88
C GLU A 21 -9.14 14.45 -5.31
N PHE A 22 -8.57 13.25 -5.50
CA PHE A 22 -8.32 12.65 -6.81
C PHE A 22 -9.60 12.51 -7.63
N ILE A 23 -10.64 11.88 -7.07
CA ILE A 23 -11.88 11.63 -7.81
C ILE A 23 -12.57 12.93 -8.19
N GLY A 24 -12.62 13.92 -7.28
CA GLY A 24 -13.18 15.24 -7.54
C GLY A 24 -12.47 15.95 -8.70
N TYR A 25 -11.14 15.93 -8.70
CA TYR A 25 -10.36 16.52 -9.77
C TYR A 25 -10.45 15.73 -11.08
N LEU A 26 -10.49 14.41 -11.03
CA LEU A 26 -10.64 13.54 -12.20
C LEU A 26 -11.99 13.82 -12.92
N VAL A 27 -13.11 13.91 -12.19
CA VAL A 27 -14.43 14.17 -12.77
C VAL A 27 -14.60 15.60 -13.29
N SER A 28 -13.77 16.54 -12.85
CA SER A 28 -13.72 17.89 -13.44
C SER A 28 -13.10 17.91 -14.84
N LYS A 29 -12.30 16.88 -15.20
CA LYS A 29 -11.60 16.77 -16.48
C LYS A 29 -12.19 15.71 -17.41
N PHE A 30 -12.80 14.67 -16.85
CA PHE A 30 -13.27 13.50 -17.57
C PHE A 30 -14.66 13.08 -17.10
N ARG A 31 -15.39 12.41 -17.97
CA ARG A 31 -16.49 11.55 -17.53
C ARG A 31 -15.86 10.26 -16.96
N VAL A 32 -16.22 9.87 -15.75
CA VAL A 32 -15.63 8.74 -15.05
C VAL A 32 -16.67 7.66 -14.84
N VAL A 33 -16.40 6.45 -15.30
CA VAL A 33 -17.21 5.25 -15.04
C VAL A 33 -16.40 4.34 -14.12
N ILE A 34 -16.81 4.24 -12.87
CA ILE A 34 -16.17 3.38 -11.87
C ILE A 34 -16.75 1.98 -11.95
N PHE A 35 -15.88 1.00 -12.09
CA PHE A 35 -16.20 -0.41 -11.97
C PHE A 35 -15.66 -0.93 -10.64
N ALA A 36 -16.56 -1.44 -9.77
CA ALA A 36 -16.20 -1.98 -8.48
C ALA A 36 -17.05 -3.21 -8.14
N PRO A 37 -16.55 -4.14 -7.29
CA PRO A 37 -17.36 -5.24 -6.77
C PRO A 37 -18.56 -4.74 -5.99
N GLU A 38 -19.58 -5.58 -5.88
CA GLU A 38 -20.72 -5.29 -5.00
C GLU A 38 -20.25 -5.06 -3.56
N GLY A 39 -20.74 -4.00 -2.94
CA GLY A 39 -20.35 -3.60 -1.58
C GLY A 39 -19.19 -2.61 -1.51
N VAL A 40 -18.34 -2.48 -2.55
CA VAL A 40 -17.40 -1.36 -2.65
C VAL A 40 -18.18 -0.16 -3.15
N LEU A 41 -18.78 0.57 -2.21
CA LEU A 41 -19.63 1.70 -2.51
C LEU A 41 -18.78 2.93 -2.85
N VAL A 42 -19.10 3.53 -3.96
CA VAL A 42 -18.90 4.97 -4.12
C VAL A 42 -19.93 5.62 -3.20
N ASP A 43 -19.48 6.44 -2.27
CA ASP A 43 -20.36 7.19 -1.37
C ASP A 43 -21.45 7.88 -2.21
N ASP A 44 -22.71 7.69 -1.85
CA ASP A 44 -23.86 8.32 -2.54
C ASP A 44 -23.68 9.85 -2.64
N LYS A 45 -22.93 10.46 -1.72
CA LYS A 45 -22.56 11.88 -1.78
C LYS A 45 -21.71 12.21 -3.00
N LEU A 46 -20.80 11.35 -3.45
CA LEU A 46 -19.97 11.58 -4.65
C LEU A 46 -20.81 11.49 -5.94
N GLN A 47 -21.80 10.61 -5.98
CA GLN A 47 -22.72 10.51 -7.11
C GLN A 47 -23.63 11.74 -7.24
N LEU A 48 -24.08 12.29 -6.12
CA LEU A 48 -24.92 13.49 -6.08
C LEU A 48 -24.15 14.78 -6.46
N GLN A 49 -22.83 14.76 -6.37
CA GLN A 49 -21.99 15.94 -6.61
C GLN A 49 -21.49 16.10 -8.05
N SER A 50 -21.56 15.07 -8.89
CA SER A 50 -21.10 15.18 -10.28
C SER A 50 -21.89 14.32 -11.26
N PRO A 51 -22.52 14.95 -12.28
CA PRO A 51 -23.19 14.24 -13.36
C PRO A 51 -22.20 13.47 -14.26
N ASN A 52 -20.92 13.72 -14.11
CA ASN A 52 -19.85 13.05 -14.85
C ASN A 52 -19.37 11.74 -14.21
N LEU A 53 -19.95 11.36 -13.07
CA LEU A 53 -19.57 10.14 -12.34
C LEU A 53 -20.67 9.07 -12.48
N VAL A 54 -20.28 7.89 -12.93
CA VAL A 54 -21.15 6.72 -13.04
C VAL A 54 -20.52 5.56 -12.30
N HIS A 55 -21.29 4.86 -11.49
CA HIS A 55 -20.85 3.65 -10.80
C HIS A 55 -21.52 2.41 -11.40
N ILE A 56 -20.72 1.38 -11.68
CA ILE A 56 -21.15 0.09 -12.22
C ILE A 56 -20.67 -1.02 -11.29
N LYS A 57 -21.60 -1.82 -10.79
CA LYS A 57 -21.28 -3.07 -10.09
C LYS A 57 -20.66 -4.05 -11.09
N TRP A 58 -19.43 -4.48 -10.81
CA TRP A 58 -18.70 -5.39 -11.69
C TRP A 58 -18.38 -6.69 -10.97
N LYS A 59 -18.79 -7.80 -11.59
CA LYS A 59 -18.37 -9.15 -11.20
C LYS A 59 -17.29 -9.61 -12.16
N ILE A 60 -16.23 -10.20 -11.62
CA ILE A 60 -15.14 -10.74 -12.42
C ILE A 60 -15.71 -11.75 -13.44
N GLN A 61 -15.51 -11.47 -14.73
CA GLN A 61 -15.90 -12.32 -15.84
C GLN A 61 -14.81 -13.35 -16.16
N TYR A 62 -13.62 -13.12 -15.66
CA TYR A 62 -12.43 -13.90 -15.92
C TYR A 62 -12.53 -15.29 -15.30
N PRO A 63 -12.47 -16.38 -16.06
CA PRO A 63 -12.58 -17.73 -15.50
C PRO A 63 -11.51 -18.02 -14.44
N ARG A 64 -11.87 -18.71 -13.38
CA ARG A 64 -10.94 -19.00 -12.27
C ARG A 64 -9.65 -19.72 -12.68
N PHE A 65 -9.70 -20.53 -13.75
CA PHE A 65 -8.52 -21.23 -14.22
C PHE A 65 -7.42 -20.28 -14.75
N TRP A 66 -7.79 -19.10 -15.26
CA TRP A 66 -6.83 -18.08 -15.68
C TRP A 66 -5.96 -17.58 -14.53
N ASN A 67 -6.45 -17.71 -13.31
CA ASN A 67 -5.66 -17.51 -12.11
C ASN A 67 -4.48 -18.46 -12.00
N LEU A 68 -4.72 -19.74 -12.28
CA LEU A 68 -3.67 -20.75 -12.29
C LEU A 68 -2.70 -20.51 -13.44
N PHE A 69 -3.22 -20.18 -14.60
CA PHE A 69 -2.42 -19.82 -15.76
C PHE A 69 -1.56 -18.58 -15.49
N GLY A 70 -2.11 -17.50 -14.94
CA GLY A 70 -1.36 -16.32 -14.55
C GLY A 70 -0.29 -16.62 -13.49
N LYS A 71 -0.55 -17.52 -12.53
CA LYS A 71 0.45 -18.01 -11.57
C LYS A 71 1.55 -18.80 -12.28
N PHE A 72 1.21 -19.67 -13.21
CA PHE A 72 2.17 -20.43 -14.00
C PHE A 72 3.10 -19.50 -14.78
N LEU A 73 2.55 -18.50 -15.49
CA LEU A 73 3.34 -17.50 -16.22
C LEU A 73 4.27 -16.71 -15.29
N ARG A 74 3.78 -16.31 -14.11
CA ARG A 74 4.60 -15.65 -13.09
C ARG A 74 5.74 -16.54 -12.60
N TYR A 75 5.47 -17.82 -12.31
CA TYR A 75 6.53 -18.77 -11.92
C TYR A 75 7.57 -18.97 -13.02
N SER A 76 7.14 -18.94 -14.28
CA SER A 76 8.06 -19.03 -15.42
C SER A 76 8.99 -17.80 -15.50
N LEU A 77 8.47 -16.60 -15.25
CA LEU A 77 9.27 -15.38 -15.24
C LEU A 77 10.26 -15.32 -14.06
N ILE A 78 9.91 -15.84 -12.89
CA ILE A 78 10.81 -15.90 -11.72
C ILE A 78 12.11 -16.66 -12.03
N ARG A 79 12.12 -17.55 -13.00
CA ARG A 79 13.34 -18.27 -13.44
C ARG A 79 14.36 -17.36 -14.10
N LYS A 80 13.90 -16.32 -14.80
CA LYS A 80 14.75 -15.40 -15.57
C LYS A 80 15.16 -14.19 -14.74
N TYR A 81 14.30 -13.75 -13.84
CA TYR A 81 14.49 -12.57 -13.03
C TYR A 81 14.77 -12.97 -11.59
N ASP A 82 15.91 -12.57 -11.06
CA ASP A 82 16.34 -12.86 -9.67
C ASP A 82 15.61 -11.94 -8.67
N PHE A 83 14.34 -12.24 -8.43
CA PHE A 83 13.56 -11.57 -7.39
C PHE A 83 13.79 -12.28 -6.05
N GLU A 84 14.91 -11.99 -5.41
CA GLU A 84 15.33 -12.60 -4.14
C GLU A 84 14.20 -12.72 -3.11
N PRO A 85 13.40 -11.65 -2.80
CA PRO A 85 12.31 -11.74 -1.83
C PRO A 85 11.24 -12.74 -2.19
N VAL A 86 10.89 -12.82 -3.47
CA VAL A 86 9.86 -13.73 -3.97
C VAL A 86 10.38 -15.16 -3.98
N ILE A 87 11.65 -15.35 -4.34
CA ILE A 87 12.31 -16.65 -4.34
C ILE A 87 12.34 -17.20 -2.92
N GLN A 88 12.74 -16.41 -1.93
CA GLN A 88 12.81 -16.84 -0.53
C GLN A 88 11.43 -17.13 0.06
N ARG A 89 10.44 -16.28 -0.20
CA ARG A 89 9.05 -16.52 0.23
C ARG A 89 8.47 -17.76 -0.42
N ASN A 90 8.77 -18.01 -1.69
CA ASN A 90 8.32 -19.20 -2.39
C ASN A 90 9.07 -20.47 -1.94
N ARG A 91 10.35 -20.38 -1.58
CA ARG A 91 11.09 -21.49 -0.94
C ARG A 91 10.44 -21.90 0.38
N LYS A 92 10.08 -20.93 1.25
CA LYS A 92 9.43 -21.22 2.55
C LYS A 92 8.00 -21.74 2.41
N LYS A 93 7.18 -21.15 1.52
CA LYS A 93 5.76 -21.53 1.32
C LYS A 93 5.57 -22.67 0.31
N GLY A 94 6.47 -22.80 -0.66
CA GLY A 94 6.32 -23.70 -1.81
C GLY A 94 6.67 -25.16 -1.51
N MET A 95 7.41 -25.44 -0.45
CA MET A 95 7.76 -26.83 -0.10
C MET A 95 6.59 -27.64 0.45
N ARG A 96 5.53 -26.99 0.91
CA ARG A 96 4.35 -27.65 1.50
C ARG A 96 3.18 -27.85 0.54
N ASP A 97 3.19 -27.18 -0.65
CA ASP A 97 2.08 -27.22 -1.60
C ASP A 97 2.51 -27.90 -2.92
N TRP A 98 2.02 -29.14 -3.13
CA TRP A 98 2.34 -29.94 -4.30
C TRP A 98 1.90 -29.27 -5.63
N ARG A 99 0.79 -28.49 -5.61
CA ARG A 99 0.30 -27.75 -6.80
C ARG A 99 1.31 -26.70 -7.24
N ARG A 100 1.94 -26.00 -6.31
CA ARG A 100 2.99 -25.03 -6.61
C ARG A 100 4.26 -25.69 -7.13
N ARG A 101 4.60 -26.88 -6.59
CA ARG A 101 5.72 -27.69 -7.11
C ARG A 101 5.47 -28.12 -8.54
N ALA A 102 4.27 -28.61 -8.83
CA ALA A 102 3.88 -28.99 -10.19
C ALA A 102 3.94 -27.79 -11.17
N LEU A 103 3.33 -26.65 -10.81
CA LEU A 103 3.38 -25.42 -11.64
C LEU A 103 4.83 -24.98 -11.91
N ARG A 104 5.68 -25.04 -10.89
CA ARG A 104 7.10 -24.75 -11.04
C ARG A 104 7.81 -25.73 -11.96
N PHE A 105 7.57 -27.02 -11.82
CA PHE A 105 8.12 -28.05 -12.71
C PHE A 105 7.72 -27.78 -14.17
N PHE A 106 6.43 -27.60 -14.45
CA PHE A 106 5.96 -27.28 -15.79
C PHE A 106 6.53 -25.98 -16.35
N SER A 107 6.82 -25.00 -15.48
CA SER A 107 7.47 -23.76 -15.94
C SER A 107 8.87 -23.99 -16.53
N TYR A 108 9.56 -25.06 -16.15
CA TYR A 108 10.85 -25.44 -16.73
C TYR A 108 10.77 -26.01 -18.15
N LEU A 109 9.59 -26.39 -18.60
CA LEU A 109 9.38 -26.88 -19.97
C LEU A 109 9.33 -25.73 -20.99
N LEU A 110 9.15 -24.47 -20.55
CA LEU A 110 9.15 -23.32 -21.45
C LEU A 110 10.57 -22.91 -21.84
N PRO A 111 10.84 -22.67 -23.14
CA PRO A 111 12.11 -22.17 -23.62
C PRO A 111 12.46 -20.82 -22.96
N ALA A 112 13.73 -20.65 -22.55
CA ALA A 112 14.18 -19.42 -21.87
C ALA A 112 13.97 -18.15 -22.71
N ALA A 113 14.04 -18.25 -24.04
CA ALA A 113 13.80 -17.15 -24.96
C ALA A 113 12.36 -16.60 -24.87
N TRP A 114 11.39 -17.43 -24.54
CA TRP A 114 9.98 -17.02 -24.42
C TRP A 114 9.64 -16.39 -23.07
N LEU A 115 10.56 -16.45 -22.12
CA LEU A 115 10.33 -15.92 -20.77
C LEU A 115 10.44 -14.38 -20.76
N THR A 116 9.55 -13.71 -21.47
CA THR A 116 9.44 -12.25 -21.48
C THR A 116 8.04 -11.80 -21.05
N PRO A 117 7.91 -10.68 -20.32
CA PRO A 117 6.61 -10.13 -19.98
C PRO A 117 5.73 -9.89 -21.21
N ASP A 118 6.33 -9.39 -22.30
CA ASP A 118 5.58 -9.09 -23.54
C ASP A 118 5.01 -10.34 -24.19
N PHE A 119 5.81 -11.42 -24.26
CA PHE A 119 5.32 -12.68 -24.80
C PHE A 119 4.13 -13.20 -24.00
N PHE A 120 4.24 -13.20 -22.67
CA PHE A 120 3.17 -13.69 -21.81
C PHE A 120 1.94 -12.79 -21.81
N SER A 121 2.11 -11.47 -21.88
CA SER A 121 1.00 -10.53 -22.03
C SER A 121 0.24 -10.76 -23.35
N ARG A 122 0.96 -10.92 -24.45
CA ARG A 122 0.35 -11.22 -25.77
C ARG A 122 -0.38 -12.55 -25.77
N LEU A 123 0.23 -13.59 -25.18
CA LEU A 123 -0.38 -14.91 -25.07
C LEU A 123 -1.67 -14.85 -24.24
N GLU A 124 -1.67 -14.15 -23.12
CA GLU A 124 -2.87 -13.98 -22.29
C GLU A 124 -3.98 -13.24 -23.05
N ILE A 125 -3.65 -12.13 -23.71
CA ILE A 125 -4.60 -11.36 -24.52
C ILE A 125 -5.20 -12.24 -25.64
N LEU A 126 -4.40 -13.08 -26.26
CA LEU A 126 -4.86 -13.99 -27.32
C LEU A 126 -5.86 -15.02 -26.77
N LEU A 127 -5.51 -15.67 -25.67
CA LEU A 127 -6.25 -16.82 -25.13
C LEU A 127 -7.50 -16.44 -24.33
N VAL A 128 -7.52 -15.26 -23.67
CA VAL A 128 -8.68 -14.84 -22.88
C VAL A 128 -9.88 -14.53 -23.77
N PRO A 129 -11.07 -15.03 -23.45
CA PRO A 129 -12.28 -14.71 -24.22
C PRO A 129 -12.65 -13.22 -24.11
N LYS A 130 -13.34 -12.71 -25.11
CA LYS A 130 -13.95 -11.38 -25.04
C LYS A 130 -15.10 -11.39 -24.02
N SER A 131 -15.29 -10.28 -23.31
CA SER A 131 -16.45 -10.08 -22.44
C SER A 131 -17.48 -9.23 -23.15
N GLU A 132 -18.63 -9.83 -23.48
CA GLU A 132 -19.75 -9.09 -24.10
C GLU A 132 -20.24 -7.95 -23.19
N LEU A 133 -20.24 -8.18 -21.88
CA LEU A 133 -20.63 -7.17 -20.91
C LEU A 133 -19.67 -5.96 -20.93
N PHE A 134 -18.35 -6.20 -20.99
CA PHE A 134 -17.38 -5.13 -21.13
C PHE A 134 -17.56 -4.36 -22.44
N LEU A 135 -17.75 -5.07 -23.55
CA LEU A 135 -17.97 -4.46 -24.87
C LEU A 135 -19.23 -3.60 -24.88
N LYS A 136 -20.33 -4.07 -24.26
CA LYS A 136 -21.57 -3.28 -24.11
C LYS A 136 -21.33 -1.96 -23.39
N TYR A 137 -20.54 -1.97 -22.31
CA TYR A 137 -20.20 -0.73 -21.61
C TYR A 137 -19.23 0.15 -22.40
N ALA A 138 -18.25 -0.48 -23.09
CA ALA A 138 -17.33 0.26 -23.97
C ALA A 138 -18.06 0.97 -25.11
N GLU A 139 -19.03 0.30 -25.72
CA GLU A 139 -19.89 0.88 -26.75
C GLU A 139 -20.75 2.03 -26.19
N LYS A 140 -21.38 1.83 -25.02
CA LYS A 140 -22.25 2.84 -24.39
C LYS A 140 -21.50 4.10 -23.97
N TYR A 141 -20.31 3.96 -23.41
CA TYR A 141 -19.61 5.07 -22.79
C TYR A 141 -18.38 5.57 -23.57
N GLN A 142 -17.95 4.87 -24.61
CA GLN A 142 -16.83 5.24 -25.51
C GLN A 142 -15.57 5.65 -24.71
N PRO A 143 -14.99 4.75 -23.85
CA PRO A 143 -13.87 5.12 -23.02
C PRO A 143 -12.62 5.41 -23.86
N ALA A 144 -11.89 6.47 -23.48
CA ALA A 144 -10.60 6.81 -24.05
C ALA A 144 -9.44 6.05 -23.36
N MET A 145 -9.64 5.59 -22.13
CA MET A 145 -8.62 4.88 -21.34
C MET A 145 -9.26 4.07 -20.22
N VAL A 146 -8.59 2.97 -19.85
CA VAL A 146 -8.89 2.17 -18.67
C VAL A 146 -7.80 2.39 -17.63
N ILE A 147 -8.18 2.72 -16.40
CA ILE A 147 -7.27 2.96 -15.27
C ILE A 147 -7.45 1.89 -14.20
N THR A 148 -6.34 1.38 -13.67
CA THR A 148 -6.30 0.42 -12.56
C THR A 148 -5.35 0.90 -11.45
N PRO A 149 -5.55 0.51 -10.18
CA PRO A 149 -4.66 0.86 -9.06
C PRO A 149 -3.36 0.05 -9.05
N THR A 150 -3.25 -0.98 -9.88
CA THR A 150 -2.02 -1.76 -10.02
C THR A 150 -1.86 -2.27 -11.46
N PRO A 151 -0.65 -2.61 -11.90
CA PRO A 151 -0.45 -3.23 -13.22
C PRO A 151 -0.85 -4.72 -13.24
N GLY A 152 -1.99 -5.08 -12.65
CA GLY A 152 -2.55 -6.43 -12.69
C GLY A 152 -2.16 -7.34 -11.53
N PHE A 153 -1.99 -6.81 -10.32
CA PHE A 153 -1.73 -7.62 -9.12
C PHE A 153 -2.96 -8.34 -8.61
N THR A 154 -4.09 -7.70 -8.66
CA THR A 154 -5.37 -8.32 -8.33
C THR A 154 -5.98 -8.96 -9.58
N HIS A 155 -6.92 -9.91 -9.37
CA HIS A 155 -7.66 -10.47 -10.48
C HIS A 155 -8.50 -9.42 -11.20
N PHE A 156 -9.02 -8.50 -10.45
CA PHE A 156 -9.85 -7.41 -10.92
C PHE A 156 -9.09 -6.50 -11.89
N ASP A 157 -7.87 -6.07 -11.48
CA ASP A 157 -7.00 -5.26 -12.34
C ASP A 157 -6.52 -6.04 -13.56
N ALA A 158 -6.17 -7.31 -13.36
CA ALA A 158 -5.70 -8.18 -14.42
C ALA A 158 -6.75 -8.33 -15.52
N GLU A 159 -8.02 -8.58 -15.13
CA GLU A 159 -9.13 -8.65 -16.06
C GLU A 159 -9.34 -7.33 -16.79
N ALA A 160 -9.40 -6.22 -16.06
CA ALA A 160 -9.59 -4.90 -16.63
C ALA A 160 -8.55 -4.58 -17.71
N ILE A 161 -7.27 -4.83 -17.43
CA ILE A 161 -6.16 -4.59 -18.35
C ILE A 161 -6.30 -5.47 -19.62
N VAL A 162 -6.61 -6.76 -19.45
CA VAL A 162 -6.72 -7.69 -20.59
C VAL A 162 -7.92 -7.33 -21.46
N LEU A 163 -9.08 -7.04 -20.85
CA LEU A 163 -10.29 -6.64 -21.58
C LEU A 163 -10.08 -5.32 -22.34
N ALA A 164 -9.43 -4.34 -21.71
CA ALA A 164 -9.07 -3.09 -22.34
C ALA A 164 -8.19 -3.32 -23.58
N LYS A 165 -7.11 -4.08 -23.43
CA LYS A 165 -6.18 -4.38 -24.53
C LYS A 165 -6.84 -5.18 -25.66
N LYS A 166 -7.73 -6.11 -25.33
CA LYS A 166 -8.54 -6.81 -26.36
C LYS A 166 -9.49 -5.90 -27.13
N SER A 167 -9.88 -4.81 -26.51
CA SER A 167 -10.75 -3.77 -27.11
C SER A 167 -9.94 -2.61 -27.70
N HIS A 168 -8.61 -2.74 -27.79
CA HIS A 168 -7.69 -1.71 -28.30
C HIS A 168 -7.77 -0.37 -27.54
N LEU A 169 -8.14 -0.42 -26.26
CA LEU A 169 -8.21 0.74 -25.39
C LEU A 169 -6.87 0.95 -24.68
N PRO A 170 -6.36 2.19 -24.60
CA PRO A 170 -5.21 2.53 -23.79
C PRO A 170 -5.42 2.18 -22.32
N THR A 171 -4.34 1.80 -21.64
CA THR A 171 -4.35 1.41 -20.23
C THR A 171 -3.37 2.21 -19.42
N ALA A 172 -3.77 2.63 -18.22
CA ALA A 172 -2.88 3.23 -17.23
C ALA A 172 -3.02 2.53 -15.87
N ALA A 173 -1.93 2.48 -15.11
CA ALA A 173 -1.99 2.07 -13.71
C ALA A 173 -1.40 3.16 -12.82
N ILE A 174 -2.10 3.49 -11.73
CA ILE A 174 -1.61 4.36 -10.66
C ILE A 174 -1.13 3.45 -9.53
N ASN A 175 0.19 3.27 -9.43
CA ASN A 175 0.79 2.29 -8.54
C ASN A 175 0.49 2.59 -7.07
N PHE A 176 -0.25 1.68 -6.44
CA PHE A 176 -0.81 1.86 -5.10
C PHE A 176 0.24 1.83 -3.98
N SER A 177 1.33 1.07 -4.11
CA SER A 177 2.30 0.87 -3.02
C SER A 177 3.74 0.80 -3.53
N TRP A 178 4.67 1.23 -2.68
CA TRP A 178 6.11 1.21 -2.97
C TRP A 178 6.69 -0.20 -3.14
N ASP A 179 6.08 -1.18 -2.51
CA ASP A 179 6.52 -2.57 -2.55
C ASP A 179 5.93 -3.39 -3.71
N ASN A 180 4.97 -2.85 -4.42
CA ASN A 180 4.24 -3.59 -5.45
C ASN A 180 5.16 -4.19 -6.52
N LEU A 181 6.07 -3.41 -7.08
CA LEU A 181 6.99 -3.89 -8.08
C LEU A 181 8.12 -4.75 -7.50
N HIS A 182 8.37 -4.67 -6.19
CA HIS A 182 9.44 -5.43 -5.51
C HIS A 182 8.92 -6.74 -4.91
N ASN A 183 7.78 -6.71 -4.24
CA ASN A 183 7.26 -7.82 -3.44
C ASN A 183 6.31 -8.76 -4.19
N GLY A 184 5.63 -8.26 -5.22
CA GLY A 184 4.65 -9.02 -5.99
C GLY A 184 5.24 -10.09 -6.90
N GLY A 185 6.54 -10.04 -7.16
CA GLY A 185 7.22 -10.82 -8.18
C GLY A 185 7.02 -10.27 -9.58
N PRO A 186 7.66 -10.86 -10.58
CA PRO A 186 7.61 -10.33 -11.93
C PRO A 186 6.19 -10.30 -12.46
N HIS A 187 5.81 -9.14 -12.99
CA HIS A 187 4.54 -8.94 -13.68
C HIS A 187 4.76 -9.07 -15.16
N PHE A 188 3.94 -9.88 -15.81
CA PHE A 188 3.96 -9.99 -17.25
C PHE A 188 2.94 -9.06 -17.94
N ARG A 189 1.95 -8.55 -17.17
CA ARG A 189 1.01 -7.58 -17.69
C ARG A 189 1.64 -6.21 -17.67
N ARG A 190 1.60 -5.53 -18.79
CA ARG A 190 2.07 -4.16 -18.93
C ARG A 190 0.89 -3.29 -19.30
N VAL A 191 0.67 -2.24 -18.52
CA VAL A 191 -0.15 -1.12 -18.93
C VAL A 191 0.63 -0.23 -19.89
N ASP A 192 -0.04 0.60 -20.66
CA ASP A 192 0.62 1.49 -21.61
C ASP A 192 1.29 2.67 -20.88
N TYR A 193 0.74 3.07 -19.74
CA TYR A 193 1.28 4.13 -18.89
C TYR A 193 1.29 3.69 -17.44
N LEU A 194 2.42 3.88 -16.75
CA LEU A 194 2.57 3.56 -15.33
C LEU A 194 2.88 4.83 -14.55
N ILE A 195 2.03 5.16 -13.59
CA ILE A 195 2.21 6.28 -12.68
C ILE A 195 2.72 5.74 -11.35
N VAL A 196 3.83 6.27 -10.86
CA VAL A 196 4.55 5.75 -9.69
C VAL A 196 4.88 6.85 -8.69
N TRP A 197 5.22 6.44 -7.48
CA TRP A 197 5.48 7.36 -6.37
C TRP A 197 6.76 8.18 -6.54
N ASN A 198 7.86 7.52 -6.96
CA ASN A 198 9.19 8.09 -6.94
C ASN A 198 10.12 7.47 -8.01
N GLU A 199 11.33 8.00 -8.10
CA GLU A 199 12.34 7.55 -9.06
C GLU A 199 12.83 6.11 -8.78
N ILE A 200 12.77 5.62 -7.53
CA ILE A 200 13.17 4.25 -7.20
C ILE A 200 12.23 3.28 -7.94
N ILE A 201 10.92 3.51 -7.82
CA ILE A 201 9.91 2.66 -8.46
C ILE A 201 9.97 2.84 -9.99
N LYS A 202 10.18 4.07 -10.49
CA LYS A 202 10.38 4.33 -11.93
C LYS A 202 11.56 3.54 -12.47
N ASN A 203 12.71 3.60 -11.79
CA ASN A 203 13.90 2.88 -12.20
C ASN A 203 13.71 1.36 -12.19
N THR A 204 13.00 0.84 -11.19
CA THR A 204 12.62 -0.58 -11.14
C THR A 204 11.71 -0.96 -12.31
N ALA A 205 10.70 -0.14 -12.61
CA ALA A 205 9.81 -0.37 -13.76
C ALA A 205 10.58 -0.42 -15.08
N ILE A 206 11.54 0.48 -15.28
CA ILE A 206 12.36 0.53 -16.51
C ILE A 206 13.32 -0.67 -16.56
N LYS A 207 14.11 -0.87 -15.50
CA LYS A 207 15.20 -1.86 -15.53
C LYS A 207 14.73 -3.30 -15.43
N GLU A 208 13.76 -3.57 -14.56
CA GLU A 208 13.35 -4.94 -14.26
C GLU A 208 12.11 -5.36 -15.06
N TYR A 209 11.23 -4.39 -15.37
CA TYR A 209 10.01 -4.69 -16.13
C TYR A 209 10.06 -4.22 -17.58
N GLY A 210 11.11 -3.47 -17.97
CA GLY A 210 11.33 -3.03 -19.35
C GLY A 210 10.29 -2.03 -19.84
N TYR A 211 9.73 -1.20 -18.96
CA TYR A 211 8.92 -0.08 -19.40
C TYR A 211 9.78 0.95 -20.15
N PRO A 212 9.32 1.51 -21.25
CA PRO A 212 9.94 2.69 -21.84
C PRO A 212 9.89 3.86 -20.84
N GLU A 213 10.95 4.64 -20.76
CA GLU A 213 11.05 5.74 -19.78
C GLU A 213 9.91 6.75 -19.91
N ASN A 214 9.53 7.12 -21.13
CA ASN A 214 8.45 8.05 -21.44
C ASN A 214 7.04 7.49 -21.13
N ARG A 215 6.93 6.23 -20.69
CA ARG A 215 5.69 5.58 -20.27
C ARG A 215 5.58 5.44 -18.75
N VAL A 216 6.60 5.90 -18.00
CA VAL A 216 6.59 5.85 -16.53
C VAL A 216 6.69 7.26 -15.98
N PHE A 217 5.63 7.70 -15.31
CA PHE A 217 5.51 9.05 -14.75
C PHE A 217 5.61 9.02 -13.22
N VAL A 218 6.38 9.94 -12.66
CA VAL A 218 6.51 10.10 -11.19
C VAL A 218 5.57 11.21 -10.73
N SER A 219 4.55 10.85 -9.94
CA SER A 219 3.54 11.79 -9.45
C SER A 219 3.66 12.14 -7.96
N GLY A 220 4.38 11.34 -7.18
CA GLY A 220 4.32 11.37 -5.72
C GLY A 220 3.29 10.39 -5.17
N ILE A 221 3.01 10.51 -3.88
CA ILE A 221 2.17 9.59 -3.12
C ILE A 221 0.82 10.24 -2.83
N MET A 222 -0.17 9.95 -3.66
CA MET A 222 -1.49 10.57 -3.60
C MET A 222 -2.15 10.45 -2.22
N ARG A 223 -2.03 9.30 -1.56
CA ARG A 223 -2.58 9.08 -0.21
C ARG A 223 -1.92 9.94 0.87
N PHE A 224 -0.73 10.52 0.61
CA PHE A 224 -0.04 11.39 1.55
C PHE A 224 -0.42 12.87 1.38
N ASP A 225 -1.12 13.22 0.33
CA ASP A 225 -1.48 14.63 0.05
C ASP A 225 -2.21 15.29 1.23
N HIS A 226 -3.07 14.53 1.95
CA HIS A 226 -3.81 15.04 3.10
C HIS A 226 -2.91 15.37 4.31
N TYR A 227 -1.72 14.81 4.41
CA TYR A 227 -0.75 15.15 5.47
C TYR A 227 -0.22 16.58 5.32
N PHE A 228 -0.08 17.05 4.09
CA PHE A 228 0.48 18.37 3.78
C PHE A 228 -0.56 19.48 3.77
N LYS A 229 -1.84 19.15 3.93
CA LYS A 229 -2.94 20.11 3.92
C LYS A 229 -3.52 20.27 5.32
N LYS A 230 -3.88 21.52 5.67
CA LYS A 230 -4.62 21.79 6.90
C LYS A 230 -6.05 21.23 6.76
N GLN A 231 -6.48 20.47 7.75
CA GLN A 231 -7.82 19.91 7.79
C GLN A 231 -8.71 20.73 8.73
N PRO A 232 -10.02 20.91 8.42
CA PRO A 232 -10.92 21.73 9.23
C PRO A 232 -11.07 21.26 10.69
N ARG A 233 -10.88 19.95 10.93
CA ARG A 233 -11.06 19.31 12.26
C ARG A 233 -9.73 18.86 12.88
N GLU A 234 -8.62 19.55 12.55
CA GLU A 234 -7.35 19.23 13.18
C GLU A 234 -7.34 19.62 14.66
N LEU A 235 -7.02 18.65 15.50
CA LEU A 235 -6.82 18.83 16.94
C LEU A 235 -5.38 19.33 17.21
N SER A 236 -5.22 20.06 18.33
CA SER A 236 -3.91 20.26 18.93
C SER A 236 -3.38 18.95 19.55
N ARG A 237 -2.07 18.90 19.89
CA ARG A 237 -1.49 17.74 20.59
C ARG A 237 -2.21 17.44 21.90
N GLU A 238 -2.53 18.48 22.65
CA GLU A 238 -3.20 18.35 23.95
C GLU A 238 -4.61 17.78 23.79
N GLU A 239 -5.41 18.32 22.86
CA GLU A 239 -6.76 17.84 22.57
C GLU A 239 -6.74 16.40 22.08
N PHE A 240 -5.80 16.06 21.18
CA PHE A 240 -5.66 14.69 20.66
C PHE A 240 -5.32 13.70 21.76
N LEU A 241 -4.31 13.97 22.59
CA LEU A 241 -3.93 13.07 23.69
C LEU A 241 -5.05 12.92 24.72
N LYS A 242 -5.72 14.02 25.10
CA LYS A 242 -6.90 13.96 25.98
C LYS A 242 -8.03 13.12 25.39
N SER A 243 -8.28 13.21 24.08
CA SER A 243 -9.31 12.39 23.42
C SER A 243 -9.00 10.88 23.45
N LYS A 244 -7.73 10.53 23.69
CA LYS A 244 -7.24 9.15 23.84
C LYS A 244 -7.07 8.73 25.31
N ASN A 245 -7.47 9.56 26.28
CA ASN A 245 -7.22 9.38 27.71
C ASN A 245 -5.73 9.23 28.05
N LEU A 246 -4.85 9.96 27.33
CA LEU A 246 -3.41 9.99 27.51
C LEU A 246 -2.98 11.32 28.14
N ASP A 247 -1.90 11.32 28.93
CA ASP A 247 -1.38 12.55 29.56
C ASP A 247 -0.64 13.41 28.50
N PRO A 248 -1.10 14.65 28.23
CA PRO A 248 -0.47 15.51 27.23
C PRO A 248 0.98 15.92 27.55
N ARG A 249 1.40 15.81 28.79
CA ARG A 249 2.75 16.19 29.24
C ARG A 249 3.79 15.11 28.97
N GLU A 250 3.35 13.87 28.84
CA GLU A 250 4.22 12.72 28.63
C GLU A 250 4.57 12.52 27.15
N LYS A 251 5.71 11.89 26.90
CA LYS A 251 6.10 11.44 25.56
C LYS A 251 5.11 10.39 25.02
N LEU A 252 4.94 10.33 23.71
CA LEU A 252 4.07 9.38 23.06
C LEU A 252 4.86 8.41 22.16
N ILE A 253 4.86 7.14 22.52
CA ILE A 253 5.33 6.05 21.66
C ILE A 253 4.14 5.56 20.83
N LEU A 254 4.26 5.63 19.52
CA LEU A 254 3.32 5.01 18.60
C LEU A 254 3.84 3.63 18.19
N ILE A 255 3.06 2.60 18.47
CA ILE A 255 3.32 1.24 17.98
C ILE A 255 2.30 0.92 16.89
N THR A 256 2.78 0.61 15.69
CA THR A 256 1.89 0.18 14.60
C THR A 256 2.14 -1.29 14.29
N THR A 257 1.07 -2.08 14.42
CA THR A 257 1.16 -3.53 14.25
C THR A 257 1.11 -3.95 12.77
N VAL A 258 1.46 -5.19 12.49
CA VAL A 258 1.29 -5.84 11.19
C VAL A 258 0.32 -7.02 11.32
N THR A 259 0.04 -7.70 10.22
CA THR A 259 -0.84 -8.88 10.29
C THR A 259 -0.16 -10.02 11.03
N LYS A 260 -0.89 -10.76 11.85
CA LYS A 260 -0.44 -11.96 12.57
C LYS A 260 0.33 -12.97 11.70
N GLY A 261 -0.01 -13.05 10.42
CA GLY A 261 0.70 -13.91 9.48
C GLY A 261 2.14 -13.46 9.18
N ASN A 262 2.46 -12.20 9.46
CA ASN A 262 3.78 -11.61 9.28
C ASN A 262 4.58 -11.58 10.59
N TYR A 263 3.92 -11.23 11.70
CA TYR A 263 4.53 -11.17 13.02
C TYR A 263 3.53 -11.65 14.10
N PRO A 264 3.58 -12.94 14.50
CA PRO A 264 2.57 -13.50 15.42
C PRO A 264 2.73 -13.07 16.88
N ASP A 265 3.90 -12.56 17.28
CA ASP A 265 4.29 -12.35 18.67
C ASP A 265 4.31 -10.85 19.08
N GLU A 266 3.68 -9.97 18.30
CA GLU A 266 3.64 -8.52 18.59
C GLU A 266 3.10 -8.19 19.99
N HIS A 267 2.12 -8.95 20.46
CA HIS A 267 1.53 -8.79 21.79
C HIS A 267 2.53 -9.02 22.92
N LEU A 268 3.56 -9.87 22.72
CA LEU A 268 4.63 -10.09 23.70
C LEU A 268 5.53 -8.88 23.80
N VAL A 269 5.91 -8.28 22.65
CA VAL A 269 6.72 -7.05 22.64
C VAL A 269 5.99 -5.92 23.38
N LEU A 270 4.67 -5.81 23.20
CA LEU A 270 3.87 -4.84 23.93
C LEU A 270 3.89 -5.10 25.44
N LYS A 271 3.67 -6.35 25.84
CA LYS A 271 3.72 -6.74 27.25
C LYS A 271 5.05 -6.35 27.87
N ASP A 272 6.15 -6.70 27.21
CA ASP A 272 7.50 -6.38 27.68
C ASP A 272 7.73 -4.85 27.80
N LEU A 273 7.22 -4.05 26.84
CA LEU A 273 7.30 -2.60 26.90
C LEU A 273 6.51 -2.00 28.07
N LEU A 274 5.34 -2.52 28.39
CA LEU A 274 4.55 -2.10 29.55
C LEU A 274 5.27 -2.45 30.85
N GLU A 275 5.81 -3.66 30.96
CA GLU A 275 6.60 -4.07 32.10
C GLU A 275 7.86 -3.21 32.29
N ALA A 276 8.57 -2.89 31.20
CA ALA A 276 9.73 -2.00 31.25
C ALA A 276 9.37 -0.59 31.70
N ARG A 277 8.20 -0.08 31.25
CA ARG A 277 7.69 1.21 31.69
C ARG A 277 7.39 1.21 33.20
N ASP A 278 6.68 0.21 33.67
CA ASP A 278 6.30 0.09 35.08
C ASP A 278 7.52 -0.12 36.01
N LYS A 279 8.61 -0.70 35.45
CA LYS A 279 9.94 -0.83 36.13
C LYS A 279 10.85 0.41 35.97
N ASN A 280 10.33 1.51 35.37
CA ASN A 280 11.07 2.76 35.14
C ASN A 280 12.33 2.61 34.27
N PHE A 281 12.29 1.72 33.24
CA PHE A 281 13.40 1.59 32.29
C PHE A 281 13.42 2.71 31.24
N PHE A 282 12.37 3.52 31.17
CA PHE A 282 12.31 4.70 30.33
C PHE A 282 12.65 6.00 31.08
N ASN A 283 13.12 6.99 30.32
CA ASN A 283 13.26 8.36 30.83
C ASN A 283 11.87 9.02 30.90
N GLY A 284 11.17 8.87 32.02
CA GLY A 284 9.78 9.29 32.24
C GLY A 284 8.79 8.13 32.15
N PHE A 285 7.49 8.47 32.12
CA PHE A 285 6.39 7.52 32.00
C PHE A 285 5.65 7.70 30.67
N PRO A 286 6.22 7.23 29.55
CA PRO A 286 5.66 7.52 28.24
C PRO A 286 4.26 6.92 28.06
N ASN A 287 3.40 7.69 27.41
CA ASN A 287 2.19 7.13 26.83
C ASN A 287 2.54 6.14 25.70
N ILE A 288 1.75 5.09 25.57
CA ILE A 288 1.86 4.11 24.49
C ILE A 288 0.52 4.10 23.74
N LEU A 289 0.55 4.42 22.46
CA LEU A 289 -0.60 4.26 21.56
C LEU A 289 -0.31 3.14 20.59
N ILE A 290 -1.18 2.13 20.59
CA ILE A 290 -1.12 1.01 19.66
C ILE A 290 -2.18 1.22 18.62
N ARG A 291 -1.73 1.36 17.37
CA ARG A 291 -2.62 1.36 16.22
C ARG A 291 -2.54 0.01 15.52
N MET A 292 -3.57 -0.79 15.71
CA MET A 292 -3.66 -2.12 15.15
C MET A 292 -3.83 -2.05 13.64
N HIS A 293 -3.11 -2.92 12.93
CA HIS A 293 -3.30 -3.09 11.49
C HIS A 293 -4.78 -3.44 11.18
N PRO A 294 -5.39 -2.92 10.11
CA PRO A 294 -6.81 -3.17 9.80
C PRO A 294 -7.21 -4.65 9.78
N LYS A 295 -6.31 -5.53 9.38
CA LYS A 295 -6.53 -7.01 9.31
C LYS A 295 -6.11 -7.75 10.58
N GLU A 296 -5.68 -7.04 11.63
CA GLU A 296 -5.29 -7.69 12.90
C GLU A 296 -6.53 -8.07 13.72
N GLU A 297 -6.44 -9.19 14.45
CA GLU A 297 -7.52 -9.67 15.28
C GLU A 297 -7.47 -9.02 16.67
N VAL A 298 -8.55 -8.33 17.05
CA VAL A 298 -8.66 -7.62 18.34
C VAL A 298 -8.40 -8.56 19.51
N LYS A 299 -8.79 -9.85 19.41
CA LYS A 299 -8.63 -10.84 20.48
C LYS A 299 -7.21 -10.99 20.99
N ASN A 300 -6.19 -10.70 20.16
CA ASN A 300 -4.78 -10.79 20.57
C ASN A 300 -4.39 -9.65 21.53
N PHE A 301 -5.21 -8.60 21.61
CA PHE A 301 -4.98 -7.40 22.41
C PHE A 301 -6.06 -7.18 23.48
N THR A 302 -7.01 -8.11 23.65
CA THR A 302 -8.15 -7.96 24.56
C THR A 302 -7.69 -7.72 25.99
N SER A 303 -6.66 -8.44 26.47
CA SER A 303 -6.10 -8.25 27.81
C SER A 303 -5.57 -6.84 28.09
N PHE A 304 -5.18 -6.11 27.04
CA PHE A 304 -4.72 -4.72 27.17
C PHE A 304 -5.87 -3.72 27.05
N LEU A 305 -6.94 -4.06 26.34
CA LEU A 305 -8.12 -3.20 26.19
C LEU A 305 -8.92 -3.11 27.48
N ASP A 306 -9.06 -4.23 28.19
CA ASP A 306 -9.94 -4.34 29.36
C ASP A 306 -9.26 -3.93 30.66
N ALA A 307 -7.94 -3.79 30.68
CA ALA A 307 -7.16 -3.64 31.90
C ALA A 307 -7.12 -2.19 32.47
N GLY A 308 -7.65 -1.20 31.75
CA GLY A 308 -7.59 0.22 32.19
C GLY A 308 -6.16 0.73 32.49
N ILE A 309 -5.18 0.27 31.73
CA ILE A 309 -3.77 0.54 31.96
C ILE A 309 -3.48 2.04 31.76
N ARG A 310 -2.98 2.72 32.78
CA ARG A 310 -2.61 4.13 32.69
C ARG A 310 -1.64 4.40 31.54
N GLY A 311 -1.92 5.44 30.75
CA GLY A 311 -1.05 5.84 29.64
C GLY A 311 -0.99 4.85 28.47
N LEU A 312 -1.95 3.95 28.35
CA LEU A 312 -2.11 3.03 27.22
C LEU A 312 -3.40 3.34 26.46
N CYS A 313 -3.30 3.47 25.16
CA CYS A 313 -4.43 3.50 24.24
C CYS A 313 -4.23 2.44 23.16
N VAL A 314 -5.25 1.63 22.91
CA VAL A 314 -5.27 0.63 21.82
C VAL A 314 -6.41 0.96 20.89
N GLU A 315 -6.13 1.16 19.62
CA GLU A 315 -7.12 1.44 18.60
C GLU A 315 -6.97 0.53 17.37
N LYS A 316 -8.06 0.20 16.73
CA LYS A 316 -8.06 -0.53 15.46
C LYS A 316 -8.27 0.46 14.31
N ALA A 317 -7.43 0.34 13.26
CA ALA A 317 -7.55 1.13 12.06
C ALA A 317 -8.70 0.60 11.18
N GLY A 318 -9.45 1.53 10.58
CA GLY A 318 -10.49 1.25 9.61
C GLY A 318 -11.79 0.68 10.19
N LYS A 319 -12.81 0.66 9.35
CA LYS A 319 -14.16 0.13 9.66
C LYS A 319 -14.44 -1.10 8.81
N GLU A 320 -14.98 -2.15 9.41
CA GLU A 320 -15.39 -3.35 8.69
C GLU A 320 -16.66 -3.09 7.86
N LYS A 321 -16.63 -3.55 6.62
CA LYS A 321 -17.75 -3.48 5.67
C LYS A 321 -18.07 -4.88 5.13
N ILE A 322 -19.31 -5.14 4.81
CA ILE A 322 -19.74 -6.42 4.23
C ILE A 322 -19.54 -6.35 2.72
N ILE A 323 -18.63 -7.16 2.18
CA ILE A 323 -18.37 -7.28 0.74
C ILE A 323 -18.15 -8.74 0.34
N GLU A 324 -18.40 -9.07 -0.94
CA GLU A 324 -18.24 -10.45 -1.45
C GLU A 324 -16.75 -10.83 -1.64
N LEU A 325 -15.88 -9.88 -1.99
CA LEU A 325 -14.50 -10.16 -2.40
C LEU A 325 -13.52 -9.07 -1.96
N GLY A 326 -12.33 -9.49 -1.54
CA GLY A 326 -11.21 -8.59 -1.26
C GLY A 326 -11.16 -8.13 0.20
N SER A 327 -10.62 -6.93 0.45
CA SER A 327 -10.59 -6.34 1.78
C SER A 327 -11.94 -5.68 2.09
N ASN A 328 -12.50 -6.06 3.21
CA ASN A 328 -13.75 -5.52 3.76
C ASN A 328 -13.52 -4.37 4.75
N ILE A 329 -12.32 -3.81 4.81
CA ILE A 329 -11.97 -2.76 5.76
C ILE A 329 -11.76 -1.45 5.00
N GLU A 330 -12.54 -0.45 5.34
CA GLU A 330 -12.49 0.89 4.80
C GLU A 330 -11.74 1.82 5.75
N MET A 331 -10.82 2.62 5.21
CA MET A 331 -10.18 3.74 5.89
C MET A 331 -10.90 5.01 5.44
N ASP A 332 -11.84 5.47 6.25
CA ASP A 332 -12.60 6.68 5.94
C ASP A 332 -11.84 7.98 6.31
N GLU A 333 -12.44 9.13 6.04
CA GLU A 333 -11.82 10.44 6.31
C GLU A 333 -11.48 10.64 7.79
N ASP A 334 -12.32 10.15 8.70
CA ASP A 334 -12.09 10.28 10.14
C ASP A 334 -10.90 9.42 10.58
N ASP A 335 -10.75 8.22 10.02
CA ASP A 335 -9.62 7.35 10.33
C ASP A 335 -8.32 7.89 9.70
N LEU A 336 -8.38 8.48 8.52
CA LEU A 336 -7.23 9.15 7.90
C LEU A 336 -6.78 10.38 8.71
N LEU A 337 -7.73 11.17 9.21
CA LEU A 337 -7.44 12.31 10.09
C LEU A 337 -6.86 11.85 11.43
N ASN A 338 -7.41 10.79 12.01
CA ASN A 338 -6.88 10.18 13.22
C ASN A 338 -5.43 9.66 13.02
N LEU A 339 -5.15 9.02 11.89
CA LEU A 339 -3.80 8.58 11.55
C LEU A 339 -2.84 9.77 11.42
N LYS A 340 -3.28 10.85 10.77
CA LYS A 340 -2.51 12.11 10.68
C LYS A 340 -2.14 12.64 12.07
N HIS A 341 -3.11 12.75 12.98
CA HIS A 341 -2.85 13.21 14.35
C HIS A 341 -1.90 12.27 15.09
N THR A 342 -2.10 10.97 14.96
CA THR A 342 -1.27 9.95 15.61
C THR A 342 0.19 10.09 15.21
N LEU A 343 0.46 10.23 13.89
CA LEU A 343 1.81 10.41 13.37
C LEU A 343 2.39 11.80 13.70
N LYS A 344 1.58 12.84 13.58
CA LYS A 344 2.01 14.22 13.89
C LYS A 344 2.42 14.41 15.34
N TYR A 345 1.74 13.75 16.26
CA TYR A 345 1.90 13.96 17.68
C TYR A 345 2.66 12.89 18.44
N CYS A 346 2.98 11.75 17.81
CA CYS A 346 3.93 10.83 18.44
C CYS A 346 5.33 11.46 18.51
N ASP A 347 6.10 11.03 19.50
CA ASP A 347 7.51 11.38 19.64
C ASP A 347 8.41 10.35 18.98
N LEU A 348 7.91 9.11 18.80
CA LEU A 348 8.63 7.98 18.24
C LEU A 348 7.63 6.98 17.64
N ASN A 349 7.93 6.42 16.46
CA ASN A 349 7.19 5.30 15.89
C ASN A 349 7.99 3.99 15.98
N ILE A 350 7.34 2.94 16.43
CA ILE A 350 7.87 1.57 16.44
C ILE A 350 7.00 0.74 15.51
N ASN A 351 7.62 0.03 14.56
CA ASN A 351 6.89 -0.80 13.61
C ASN A 351 7.73 -1.97 13.07
N TYR A 352 7.14 -2.75 12.18
CA TYR A 352 7.71 -3.97 11.60
C TYR A 352 7.63 -3.89 10.07
N LEU A 353 8.65 -3.37 9.40
CA LEU A 353 8.73 -3.37 7.93
C LEU A 353 7.45 -2.78 7.25
N SER A 354 6.95 -1.69 7.77
CA SER A 354 5.68 -1.10 7.34
C SER A 354 5.85 0.17 6.51
N THR A 355 4.89 0.45 5.63
CA THR A 355 4.77 1.73 4.91
C THR A 355 4.63 2.91 5.86
N ILE A 356 4.13 2.68 7.09
CA ILE A 356 4.02 3.70 8.14
C ILE A 356 5.36 4.38 8.46
N THR A 357 6.48 3.71 8.17
CA THR A 357 7.82 4.30 8.25
C THR A 357 7.94 5.55 7.37
N LEU A 358 7.44 5.49 6.13
CA LEU A 358 7.46 6.64 5.22
C LEU A 358 6.49 7.73 5.69
N GLU A 359 5.35 7.33 6.24
CA GLU A 359 4.36 8.27 6.78
C GLU A 359 4.88 9.00 8.02
N ALA A 360 5.67 8.32 8.86
CA ALA A 360 6.35 8.94 10.00
C ALA A 360 7.36 10.01 9.56
N PHE A 361 8.05 9.80 8.43
CA PHE A 361 9.00 10.78 7.90
C PHE A 361 8.32 12.06 7.39
N VAL A 362 7.04 12.02 7.01
CA VAL A 362 6.27 13.23 6.69
C VAL A 362 6.26 14.22 7.87
N PHE A 363 6.27 13.70 9.08
CA PHE A 363 6.27 14.48 10.34
C PHE A 363 7.62 14.48 11.04
N ASP A 364 8.70 14.10 10.35
CA ASP A 364 10.06 13.98 10.88
C ASP A 364 10.14 13.16 12.18
N LYS A 365 9.42 12.05 12.26
CA LYS A 365 9.43 11.20 13.45
C LYS A 365 10.52 10.15 13.38
N PRO A 366 11.30 9.97 14.47
CA PRO A 366 12.20 8.82 14.60
C PRO A 366 11.44 7.52 14.44
N VAL A 367 12.08 6.54 13.80
CA VAL A 367 11.50 5.22 13.58
C VAL A 367 12.43 4.13 14.08
N ILE A 368 11.90 3.22 14.88
CA ILE A 368 12.57 1.98 15.28
C ILE A 368 11.83 0.81 14.63
N ASN A 369 12.58 -0.01 13.91
CA ASN A 369 12.06 -1.25 13.33
C ASN A 369 12.51 -2.45 14.14
N ILE A 370 11.56 -3.31 14.52
CA ILE A 370 11.84 -4.52 15.28
C ILE A 370 12.25 -5.65 14.33
N ASN A 371 13.39 -6.30 14.61
CA ASN A 371 13.93 -7.42 13.84
C ASN A 371 14.35 -8.59 14.72
N TYR A 372 13.54 -8.90 15.71
CA TYR A 372 13.68 -10.07 16.55
C TYR A 372 12.32 -10.72 16.76
N PRO A 373 12.24 -12.05 16.89
CA PRO A 373 13.33 -13.05 16.75
C PRO A 373 13.86 -13.16 15.31
N PRO A 374 15.02 -13.80 15.09
CA PRO A 374 15.75 -13.85 13.80
C PRO A 374 14.97 -14.28 12.56
N GLN A 375 13.87 -15.00 12.73
CA GLN A 375 13.02 -15.43 11.62
C GLN A 375 12.43 -14.29 10.75
N TYR A 376 12.47 -13.04 11.24
CA TYR A 376 11.93 -11.86 10.54
C TYR A 376 12.97 -11.05 9.77
N HIS A 377 14.26 -11.40 9.86
CA HIS A 377 15.37 -10.67 9.24
C HIS A 377 15.22 -10.43 7.73
N LEU A 378 14.60 -11.37 7.01
CA LEU A 378 14.58 -11.37 5.55
C LEU A 378 13.84 -10.17 4.93
N GLY A 379 12.81 -9.65 5.58
CA GLY A 379 12.04 -8.52 5.06
C GLY A 379 12.86 -7.24 4.90
N TYR A 380 13.80 -7.03 5.80
CA TYR A 380 14.66 -5.85 5.81
C TYR A 380 15.76 -5.87 4.74
N THR A 381 16.00 -7.00 4.09
CA THR A 381 16.92 -7.10 2.95
C THR A 381 16.27 -6.80 1.60
N PHE A 382 14.96 -6.56 1.59
CA PHE A 382 14.22 -6.31 0.36
C PHE A 382 14.62 -4.98 -0.28
N SER A 383 14.73 -4.97 -1.60
CA SER A 383 15.26 -3.85 -2.39
C SER A 383 14.53 -2.51 -2.15
N HIS A 384 13.25 -2.53 -1.76
CA HIS A 384 12.50 -1.31 -1.43
C HIS A 384 12.76 -0.81 -0.01
N TYR A 385 13.15 -1.68 0.94
CA TYR A 385 13.36 -1.31 2.36
C TYR A 385 14.83 -1.15 2.74
N LYS A 386 15.70 -2.02 2.21
CA LYS A 386 17.14 -2.03 2.50
C LYS A 386 17.81 -0.65 2.44
N PRO A 387 17.53 0.21 1.44
CA PRO A 387 18.12 1.53 1.40
C PRO A 387 17.78 2.44 2.59
N LEU A 388 16.63 2.29 3.25
CA LEU A 388 16.30 3.07 4.46
C LEU A 388 17.25 2.74 5.62
N ILE A 389 17.62 1.45 5.74
CA ILE A 389 18.55 0.99 6.76
C ILE A 389 19.97 1.46 6.43
N GLU A 390 20.38 1.32 5.17
CA GLU A 390 21.71 1.76 4.69
C GLU A 390 21.91 3.27 4.85
N MET A 391 20.85 4.06 4.65
CA MET A 391 20.84 5.51 4.88
C MET A 391 20.79 5.87 6.37
N LYS A 392 20.62 4.91 7.29
CA LYS A 392 20.45 5.12 8.73
C LYS A 392 19.24 6.00 9.07
N SER A 393 18.23 6.07 8.21
CA SER A 393 17.01 6.83 8.44
C SER A 393 16.03 6.14 9.39
N VAL A 394 16.25 4.85 9.66
CA VAL A 394 15.55 4.03 10.65
C VAL A 394 16.56 3.28 11.50
N ARG A 395 16.21 3.02 12.75
CA ARG A 395 16.98 2.13 13.61
C ARG A 395 16.37 0.74 13.58
N LEU A 396 17.21 -0.25 13.26
CA LEU A 396 16.85 -1.67 13.28
C LEU A 396 17.38 -2.28 14.57
N VAL A 397 16.48 -2.86 15.38
CA VAL A 397 16.82 -3.46 16.69
C VAL A 397 16.65 -4.97 16.65
N TYR A 398 17.58 -5.68 17.28
CA TYR A 398 17.68 -7.13 17.25
C TYR A 398 17.40 -7.80 18.61
N SER A 399 17.14 -6.99 19.64
CA SER A 399 16.73 -7.46 20.96
C SER A 399 15.83 -6.44 21.67
N PHE A 400 15.16 -6.90 22.71
CA PHE A 400 14.35 -6.03 23.55
C PHE A 400 15.20 -4.97 24.27
N GLU A 401 16.41 -5.33 24.72
CA GLU A 401 17.34 -4.40 25.34
C GLU A 401 17.74 -3.26 24.39
N GLU A 402 18.07 -3.59 23.13
CA GLU A 402 18.35 -2.60 22.10
C GLU A 402 17.14 -1.69 21.86
N LEU A 403 15.91 -2.25 21.88
CA LEU A 403 14.69 -1.46 21.74
C LEU A 403 14.57 -0.41 22.84
N ILE A 404 14.70 -0.80 24.12
CA ILE A 404 14.65 0.14 25.27
C ILE A 404 15.73 1.19 25.18
N ASN A 405 16.97 0.78 24.88
CA ASN A 405 18.10 1.71 24.75
C ASN A 405 17.84 2.75 23.66
N ASN A 406 17.34 2.33 22.49
CA ASN A 406 17.06 3.24 21.38
C ASN A 406 15.88 4.17 21.66
N ILE A 407 14.83 3.73 22.37
CA ILE A 407 13.75 4.59 22.83
C ILE A 407 14.32 5.72 23.73
N ASN A 408 15.14 5.38 24.71
CA ASN A 408 15.74 6.35 25.61
C ASN A 408 16.69 7.33 24.89
N ILE A 409 17.43 6.86 23.90
CA ILE A 409 18.29 7.72 23.06
C ILE A 409 17.44 8.77 22.33
N TYR A 410 16.34 8.37 21.68
CA TYR A 410 15.47 9.30 20.97
C TYR A 410 14.69 10.22 21.90
N PHE A 411 14.33 9.78 23.10
CA PHE A 411 13.69 10.66 24.09
C PHE A 411 14.63 11.77 24.56
N LYS A 412 15.92 11.46 24.68
CA LYS A 412 16.96 12.42 25.05
C LYS A 412 17.32 13.35 23.88
N ASN A 413 17.36 12.82 22.67
CA ASN A 413 17.72 13.56 21.46
C ASN A 413 16.79 13.22 20.29
N PRO A 414 15.62 13.85 20.19
CA PRO A 414 14.64 13.56 19.12
C PRO A 414 15.12 13.97 17.72
N ASN A 415 16.11 14.88 17.64
CA ASN A 415 16.67 15.32 16.35
C ASN A 415 17.82 14.43 15.85
N LEU A 416 18.17 13.39 16.60
CA LEU A 416 19.17 12.43 16.13
C LEU A 416 18.72 11.84 14.78
N GLU A 417 19.65 11.74 13.84
CA GLU A 417 19.41 11.24 12.48
C GLU A 417 18.37 12.06 11.68
N TYR A 418 18.23 13.35 12.00
CA TYR A 418 17.34 14.25 11.26
C TYR A 418 17.70 14.32 9.77
N GLN A 419 18.99 14.48 9.45
CA GLN A 419 19.45 14.61 8.07
C GLN A 419 19.19 13.33 7.26
N GLU A 420 19.37 12.17 7.88
CA GLU A 420 19.12 10.87 7.27
C GLU A 420 17.60 10.67 6.99
N ARG A 421 16.74 11.10 7.91
CA ARG A 421 15.28 11.08 7.70
C ARG A 421 14.86 12.04 6.59
N GLN A 422 15.44 13.26 6.53
CA GLN A 422 15.16 14.19 5.44
C GLN A 422 15.65 13.64 4.09
N ALA A 423 16.82 13.03 4.02
CA ALA A 423 17.32 12.38 2.81
C ALA A 423 16.39 11.22 2.37
N ALA A 424 15.86 10.45 3.32
CA ALA A 424 14.88 9.41 3.03
C ALA A 424 13.55 10.00 2.56
N PHE A 425 13.07 11.09 3.17
CA PHE A 425 11.89 11.83 2.73
C PHE A 425 12.03 12.25 1.25
N GLU A 426 13.10 12.95 0.90
CA GLU A 426 13.36 13.41 -0.46
C GLU A 426 13.44 12.25 -1.47
N LYS A 427 14.02 11.14 -1.05
CA LYS A 427 14.21 9.97 -1.92
C LYS A 427 12.92 9.18 -2.16
N TYR A 428 12.07 9.02 -1.12
CA TYR A 428 10.91 8.13 -1.17
C TYR A 428 9.58 8.88 -1.36
N ILE A 429 9.43 10.06 -0.78
CA ILE A 429 8.20 10.85 -0.81
C ILE A 429 8.29 11.95 -1.87
N LYS A 430 9.40 12.72 -1.89
CA LYS A 430 9.78 13.73 -2.86
C LYS A 430 8.89 14.99 -2.83
N PHE A 431 7.56 14.83 -2.87
CA PHE A 431 6.61 15.95 -2.97
C PHE A 431 5.89 16.16 -1.64
N SER A 432 5.93 17.41 -1.16
CA SER A 432 5.30 17.85 0.11
C SER A 432 4.25 18.95 -0.09
N ASP A 433 3.78 19.12 -1.32
CA ASP A 433 2.85 20.18 -1.69
C ASP A 433 1.37 19.76 -1.59
N GLY A 434 1.10 18.46 -1.36
CA GLY A 434 -0.26 17.92 -1.28
C GLY A 434 -1.01 17.88 -2.62
N PHE A 435 -0.30 17.86 -3.76
CA PHE A 435 -0.88 17.86 -5.09
C PHE A 435 -0.48 16.66 -5.96
N SER A 436 -0.13 15.53 -5.36
CA SER A 436 0.16 14.31 -6.11
C SER A 436 -1.06 13.83 -6.91
N TYR A 437 -2.27 13.97 -6.34
CA TYR A 437 -3.52 13.69 -7.06
C TYR A 437 -3.65 14.52 -8.35
N ARG A 438 -3.29 15.80 -8.31
CA ARG A 438 -3.35 16.69 -9.47
C ARG A 438 -2.36 16.25 -10.55
N ARG A 439 -1.11 15.96 -10.17
CA ARG A 439 -0.08 15.44 -11.10
C ARG A 439 -0.52 14.16 -11.81
N ASN A 440 -1.19 13.26 -11.09
CA ASN A 440 -1.77 12.04 -11.70
C ASN A 440 -2.76 12.40 -12.82
N VAL A 441 -3.71 13.29 -12.53
CA VAL A 441 -4.78 13.64 -13.48
C VAL A 441 -4.24 14.48 -14.64
N ASP A 442 -3.33 15.42 -14.37
CA ASP A 442 -2.74 16.28 -15.41
C ASP A 442 -1.90 15.47 -16.39
N PHE A 443 -1.17 14.43 -15.90
CA PHE A 443 -0.49 13.48 -16.77
C PHE A 443 -1.49 12.70 -17.65
N LEU A 444 -2.61 12.26 -17.10
CA LEU A 444 -3.66 11.59 -17.90
C LEU A 444 -4.25 12.56 -18.95
N CYS A 445 -4.39 13.84 -18.62
CA CYS A 445 -4.82 14.85 -19.59
C CYS A 445 -3.80 15.00 -20.71
N SER A 446 -2.50 15.13 -20.42
CA SER A 446 -1.47 15.26 -21.45
C SER A 446 -1.47 14.05 -22.39
N VAL A 447 -1.55 12.83 -21.86
CA VAL A 447 -1.59 11.60 -22.68
C VAL A 447 -2.85 11.50 -23.56
N LEU A 448 -3.97 12.06 -23.12
CA LEU A 448 -5.24 11.86 -23.82
C LEU A 448 -5.61 13.03 -24.73
N TYR A 449 -5.13 14.24 -24.49
CA TYR A 449 -5.54 15.44 -25.25
C TYR A 449 -4.43 16.00 -26.14
N GLU A 450 -3.19 15.58 -25.93
CA GLU A 450 -2.07 15.79 -26.85
C GLU A 450 -1.94 14.60 -27.85
#